data_edeffb5a004f09a7d42e5a983b045454
#
_entry.id   edeffb5a004f09a7d42e5a983b045454
#
_cell.length_a   1.000
_cell.length_b   1.000
_cell.length_c   1.000
_cell.angle_alpha   90.00
_cell.angle_beta   90.00
_cell.angle_gamma   90.00
#
_symmetry.space_group_name_H-M   'P 1'
#
loop_
_entity.id
_entity.type
_entity.pdbx_description
1 polymer ?
#
loop_
_entity_poly.entity_id
_entity_poly.type
_entity_poly.pdbx_seq_one_letter_code
_entity_poly.pdbx_strand_id
1 'polypeptide(L)'
;MKRHTAREKALQALFQIDVGGIEPHEAVANVIEGETDPFMEILVFGVVKYQKEIDDLLRQHLEKWTLERVANVDRSILRMAVFEMKYMDDIPLSVSMDEAIELAKVFGDEKSSRFINGVLAKIKETLS
;
A
#
# COMPACT_ATOMS: atom_id res chain seq x y z
N MET A 1 -7.66 5.99 15.92
CA MET A 1 -8.52 5.44 14.84
C MET A 1 -8.26 3.95 14.67
N LYS A 2 -9.22 3.22 14.11
CA LYS A 2 -9.04 1.79 13.85
C LYS A 2 -8.02 1.59 12.73
N ARG A 3 -7.30 0.47 12.75
CA ARG A 3 -6.28 0.18 11.72
C ARG A 3 -6.84 0.13 10.31
N HIS A 4 -8.07 -0.38 10.15
CA HIS A 4 -8.75 -0.37 8.85
C HIS A 4 -8.89 1.07 8.32
N THR A 5 -9.39 1.98 9.14
CA THR A 5 -9.53 3.40 8.77
C THR A 5 -8.17 4.05 8.53
N ALA A 6 -7.18 3.72 9.36
CA ALA A 6 -5.83 4.24 9.18
C ALA A 6 -5.24 3.81 7.84
N ARG A 7 -5.49 2.57 7.41
CA ARG A 7 -5.05 2.08 6.09
C ARG A 7 -5.74 2.82 4.95
N GLU A 8 -7.06 3.10 5.09
CA GLU A 8 -7.77 3.87 4.07
C GLU A 8 -7.20 5.28 3.93
N LYS A 9 -6.91 5.94 5.05
CA LYS A 9 -6.32 7.28 5.04
C LYS A 9 -4.90 7.26 4.50
N ALA A 10 -4.11 6.26 4.87
CA ALA A 10 -2.75 6.11 4.35
C ALA A 10 -2.76 5.91 2.82
N LEU A 11 -3.69 5.10 2.32
CA LEU A 11 -3.84 4.89 0.88
C LEU A 11 -4.14 6.20 0.16
N GLN A 12 -5.05 7.02 0.69
CA GLN A 12 -5.39 8.31 0.11
C GLN A 12 -4.19 9.25 0.08
N ALA A 13 -3.39 9.27 1.15
CA ALA A 13 -2.17 10.07 1.20
C ALA A 13 -1.13 9.58 0.19
N LEU A 14 -0.90 8.29 0.13
CA LEU A 14 0.06 7.67 -0.81
C LEU A 14 -0.33 7.93 -2.26
N PHE A 15 -1.62 7.89 -2.57
CA PHE A 15 -2.11 8.23 -3.89
C PHE A 15 -1.78 9.68 -4.26
N GLN A 16 -1.98 10.63 -3.35
CA GLN A 16 -1.65 12.03 -3.57
C GLN A 16 -0.16 12.23 -3.80
N ILE A 17 0.68 11.51 -3.07
CA ILE A 17 2.14 11.58 -3.24
C ILE A 17 2.54 11.04 -4.60
N ASP A 18 2.02 9.87 -4.98
CA ASP A 18 2.38 9.19 -6.22
C ASP A 18 1.90 9.94 -7.47
N VAL A 19 0.64 10.32 -7.48
CA VAL A 19 0.01 10.93 -8.67
C VAL A 19 0.17 12.44 -8.71
N GLY A 20 0.00 13.09 -7.55
CA GLY A 20 0.00 14.55 -7.46
C GLY A 20 1.36 15.17 -7.14
N GLY A 21 2.35 14.37 -6.79
CA GLY A 21 3.65 14.90 -6.37
C GLY A 21 3.56 15.70 -5.07
N ILE A 22 2.55 15.45 -4.25
CA ILE A 22 2.34 16.17 -3.00
C ILE A 22 3.40 15.73 -1.98
N GLU A 23 3.94 16.68 -1.24
CA GLU A 23 4.92 16.38 -0.18
C GLU A 23 4.26 15.51 0.89
N PRO A 24 4.96 14.48 1.43
CA PRO A 24 4.34 13.51 2.33
C PRO A 24 3.65 14.10 3.55
N HIS A 25 4.22 15.08 4.23
CA HIS A 25 3.57 15.71 5.39
C HIS A 25 2.30 16.45 5.00
N GLU A 26 2.31 17.11 3.85
CA GLU A 26 1.13 17.78 3.30
C GLU A 26 0.05 16.76 2.94
N ALA A 27 0.43 15.65 2.31
CA ALA A 27 -0.52 14.60 1.95
C ALA A 27 -1.20 14.01 3.19
N VAL A 28 -0.44 13.77 4.26
CA VAL A 28 -1.00 13.30 5.53
C VAL A 28 -1.96 14.33 6.10
N ALA A 29 -1.58 15.61 6.12
CA ALA A 29 -2.45 16.68 6.62
C ALA A 29 -3.76 16.77 5.84
N ASN A 30 -3.72 16.49 4.53
CA ASN A 30 -4.92 16.57 3.68
C ASN A 30 -5.96 15.49 3.98
N VAL A 31 -5.56 14.35 4.53
CA VAL A 31 -6.47 13.21 4.72
C VAL A 31 -6.96 13.03 6.15
N ILE A 32 -6.40 13.75 7.10
CA ILE A 32 -6.81 13.66 8.51
C ILE A 32 -7.66 14.85 8.91
N GLU A 33 -8.57 14.61 9.87
CA GLU A 33 -9.34 15.64 10.54
C GLU A 33 -8.97 15.59 12.01
N GLY A 34 -8.31 16.63 12.51
CA GLY A 34 -7.83 16.65 13.90
C GLY A 34 -6.48 15.99 14.07
N GLU A 35 -6.37 15.11 15.04
CA GLU A 35 -5.10 14.46 15.35
C GLU A 35 -4.75 13.36 14.35
N THR A 36 -3.46 13.24 14.06
CA THR A 36 -2.95 12.17 13.23
C THR A 36 -2.92 10.84 13.99
N ASP A 37 -2.77 9.76 13.25
CA ASP A 37 -2.68 8.41 13.81
C ASP A 37 -1.27 7.85 13.60
N PRO A 38 -0.61 7.33 14.66
CA PRO A 38 0.75 6.80 14.53
C PRO A 38 0.87 5.67 13.52
N PHE A 39 -0.10 4.76 13.45
CA PHE A 39 -0.06 3.65 12.48
C PHE A 39 -0.16 4.16 11.05
N MET A 40 -1.06 5.11 10.80
CA MET A 40 -1.19 5.74 9.48
C MET A 40 0.11 6.42 9.06
N GLU A 41 0.77 7.14 9.96
CA GLU A 41 2.03 7.79 9.67
C GLU A 41 3.14 6.78 9.35
N ILE A 42 3.21 5.68 10.11
CA ILE A 42 4.17 4.62 9.82
C ILE A 42 3.99 4.09 8.41
N LEU A 43 2.75 3.86 7.99
CA LEU A 43 2.47 3.37 6.64
C LEU A 43 2.90 4.37 5.57
N VAL A 44 2.53 5.64 5.70
CA VAL A 44 2.85 6.65 4.69
C VAL A 44 4.35 6.91 4.62
N PHE A 45 4.97 7.23 5.74
CA PHE A 45 6.39 7.57 5.75
C PHE A 45 7.28 6.35 5.54
N GLY A 46 6.82 5.17 5.96
CA GLY A 46 7.53 3.93 5.70
C GLY A 46 7.59 3.59 4.22
N VAL A 47 6.47 3.72 3.51
CA VAL A 47 6.45 3.50 2.05
C VAL A 47 7.37 4.50 1.35
N VAL A 48 7.31 5.77 1.72
CA VAL A 48 8.17 6.80 1.12
C VAL A 48 9.65 6.46 1.36
N LYS A 49 10.00 6.10 2.59
CA LYS A 49 11.38 5.79 2.96
C LYS A 49 11.93 4.58 2.22
N TYR A 50 11.13 3.52 2.10
CA TYR A 50 11.57 2.24 1.53
C TYR A 50 11.03 2.01 0.11
N GLN A 51 10.57 3.04 -0.57
CA GLN A 51 9.91 2.90 -1.87
C GLN A 51 10.78 2.16 -2.89
N LYS A 52 12.08 2.43 -2.92
CA LYS A 52 12.97 1.76 -3.87
C LYS A 52 12.98 0.25 -3.66
N GLU A 53 13.17 -0.19 -2.42
CA GLU A 53 13.19 -1.61 -2.08
C GLU A 53 11.83 -2.26 -2.32
N ILE A 54 10.76 -1.56 -1.99
CA ILE A 54 9.39 -2.03 -2.22
C ILE A 54 9.13 -2.21 -3.72
N ASP A 55 9.48 -1.21 -4.51
CA ASP A 55 9.27 -1.25 -5.96
C ASP A 55 10.11 -2.33 -6.63
N ASP A 56 11.34 -2.53 -6.18
CA ASP A 56 12.19 -3.60 -6.69
C ASP A 56 11.57 -4.97 -6.44
N LEU A 57 11.02 -5.18 -5.23
CA LEU A 57 10.33 -6.43 -4.89
C LEU A 57 9.06 -6.61 -5.74
N LEU A 58 8.29 -5.55 -5.94
CA LEU A 58 7.10 -5.59 -6.79
C LEU A 58 7.47 -5.95 -8.23
N ARG A 59 8.52 -5.34 -8.79
CA ARG A 59 8.95 -5.62 -10.17
C ARG A 59 9.36 -7.08 -10.37
N GLN A 60 9.94 -7.70 -9.36
CA GLN A 60 10.32 -9.11 -9.41
C GLN A 60 9.11 -10.05 -9.52
N HIS A 61 7.94 -9.59 -9.11
CA HIS A 61 6.73 -10.41 -9.05
C HIS A 61 5.62 -9.98 -10.01
N LEU A 62 5.89 -8.97 -10.85
CA LEU A 62 4.98 -8.55 -11.92
C LEU A 62 5.40 -9.25 -13.21
N GLU A 63 4.57 -10.19 -13.67
CA GLU A 63 4.92 -11.01 -14.84
C GLU A 63 4.63 -10.34 -16.17
N LYS A 64 3.47 -9.68 -16.28
CA LYS A 64 2.99 -9.13 -17.56
C LYS A 64 3.02 -7.63 -17.63
N TRP A 65 3.23 -6.95 -16.52
CA TRP A 65 3.10 -5.50 -16.43
C TRP A 65 4.36 -4.88 -15.85
N THR A 66 4.72 -3.72 -16.34
CA THR A 66 5.69 -2.88 -15.63
C THR A 66 4.96 -2.19 -14.49
N LEU A 67 5.68 -1.88 -13.43
CA LEU A 67 5.09 -1.18 -12.27
C LEU A 67 4.46 0.14 -12.69
N GLU A 68 5.05 0.83 -13.65
CA GLU A 68 4.58 2.12 -14.16
C GLU A 68 3.23 2.01 -14.88
N ARG A 69 2.87 0.82 -15.37
CA ARG A 69 1.59 0.58 -16.06
C ARG A 69 0.50 0.03 -15.15
N VAL A 70 0.84 -0.31 -13.92
CA VAL A 70 -0.16 -0.72 -12.93
C VAL A 70 -1.03 0.49 -12.61
N ALA A 71 -2.34 0.29 -12.49
CA ALA A 71 -3.27 1.36 -12.14
C ALA A 71 -2.82 2.05 -10.85
N ASN A 72 -2.93 3.37 -10.80
CA ASN A 72 -2.39 4.16 -9.70
C ASN A 72 -2.89 3.74 -8.31
N VAL A 73 -4.17 3.42 -8.19
CA VAL A 73 -4.73 2.95 -6.91
C VAL A 73 -4.14 1.59 -6.55
N ASP A 74 -4.09 0.67 -7.51
CA ASP A 74 -3.53 -0.67 -7.28
C ASP A 74 -2.07 -0.58 -6.87
N ARG A 75 -1.30 0.28 -7.51
CA ARG A 75 0.12 0.48 -7.18
C ARG A 75 0.29 0.98 -5.74
N SER A 76 -0.52 1.94 -5.33
CA SER A 76 -0.47 2.46 -3.96
C SER A 76 -0.85 1.39 -2.94
N ILE A 77 -1.86 0.58 -3.23
CA ILE A 77 -2.25 -0.53 -2.36
C ILE A 77 -1.12 -1.56 -2.25
N LEU A 78 -0.53 -1.93 -3.38
CA LEU A 78 0.59 -2.89 -3.40
C LEU A 78 1.78 -2.38 -2.60
N ARG A 79 2.16 -1.11 -2.77
CA ARG A 79 3.28 -0.52 -2.02
C ARG A 79 3.03 -0.57 -0.52
N MET A 80 1.83 -0.22 -0.09
CA MET A 80 1.48 -0.21 1.33
C MET A 80 1.45 -1.63 1.91
N ALA A 81 0.87 -2.57 1.19
CA ALA A 81 0.81 -3.97 1.63
C ALA A 81 2.21 -4.58 1.73
N VAL A 82 3.07 -4.35 0.74
CA VAL A 82 4.46 -4.84 0.76
C VAL A 82 5.22 -4.23 1.95
N PHE A 83 5.01 -2.94 2.22
CA PHE A 83 5.62 -2.33 3.39
C PHE A 83 5.22 -3.06 4.68
N GLU A 84 3.93 -3.32 4.88
CA GLU A 84 3.47 -4.06 6.06
C GLU A 84 4.08 -5.45 6.12
N MET A 85 4.05 -6.18 5.03
CA MET A 85 4.50 -7.57 4.98
C MET A 85 6.01 -7.69 5.22
N LYS A 86 6.79 -6.75 4.73
CA LYS A 86 8.25 -6.81 4.81
C LYS A 86 8.82 -6.18 6.08
N TYR A 87 8.22 -5.10 6.56
CA TYR A 87 8.82 -4.28 7.62
C TYR A 87 8.05 -4.26 8.93
N MET A 88 6.82 -4.78 8.98
CA MET A 88 6.01 -4.79 10.19
C MET A 88 5.81 -6.22 10.70
N ASP A 89 6.78 -6.70 11.46
CA ASP A 89 6.83 -8.09 11.93
C ASP A 89 5.67 -8.47 12.86
N ASP A 90 5.06 -7.48 13.51
CA ASP A 90 3.94 -7.70 14.43
C ASP A 90 2.61 -7.95 13.71
N ILE A 91 2.55 -7.77 12.39
CA ILE A 91 1.34 -8.02 11.61
C ILE A 91 1.52 -9.30 10.80
N PRO A 92 0.66 -10.30 10.99
CA PRO A 92 0.73 -11.53 10.17
C PRO A 92 0.55 -11.20 8.69
N LEU A 93 1.31 -11.88 7.82
CA LEU A 93 1.27 -11.63 6.37
C LEU A 93 -0.14 -11.76 5.80
N SER A 94 -0.92 -12.74 6.29
CA SER A 94 -2.30 -12.93 5.81
C SER A 94 -3.21 -11.75 6.15
N VAL A 95 -2.97 -11.08 7.28
CA VAL A 95 -3.75 -9.90 7.67
C VAL A 95 -3.49 -8.75 6.70
N SER A 96 -2.22 -8.48 6.39
CA SER A 96 -1.86 -7.43 5.45
C SER A 96 -2.43 -7.70 4.05
N MET A 97 -2.42 -8.96 3.61
CA MET A 97 -3.01 -9.34 2.33
C MET A 97 -4.52 -9.13 2.32
N ASP A 98 -5.23 -9.61 3.34
CA ASP A 98 -6.68 -9.49 3.42
C ASP A 98 -7.12 -8.02 3.43
N GLU A 99 -6.39 -7.18 4.16
CA GLU A 99 -6.67 -5.75 4.20
C GLU A 99 -6.44 -5.08 2.84
N ALA A 100 -5.38 -5.47 2.14
CA ALA A 100 -5.11 -4.96 0.80
C ALA A 100 -6.23 -5.35 -0.18
N ILE A 101 -6.72 -6.58 -0.11
CA ILE A 101 -7.82 -7.06 -0.94
C ILE A 101 -9.10 -6.27 -0.65
N GLU A 102 -9.41 -6.00 0.61
CA GLU A 102 -10.57 -5.19 0.98
C GLU A 102 -10.45 -3.76 0.44
N LEU A 103 -9.27 -3.15 0.54
CA LEU A 103 -9.03 -1.82 -0.04
C LEU A 103 -9.23 -1.83 -1.56
N ALA A 104 -8.77 -2.89 -2.22
CA ALA A 104 -8.93 -3.02 -3.67
C ALA A 104 -10.41 -3.11 -4.07
N LYS A 105 -11.23 -3.78 -3.26
CA LYS A 105 -12.68 -3.87 -3.52
C LYS A 105 -13.39 -2.54 -3.38
N VAL A 106 -12.90 -1.68 -2.48
CA VAL A 106 -13.52 -0.37 -2.21
C VAL A 106 -13.02 0.70 -3.18
N PHE A 107 -11.72 0.77 -3.42
CA PHE A 107 -11.09 1.87 -4.15
C PHE A 107 -10.63 1.53 -5.56
N GLY A 108 -10.44 0.25 -5.86
CA GLY A 108 -10.01 -0.20 -7.18
C GLY A 108 -11.20 -0.51 -8.11
N ASP A 109 -10.90 -1.07 -9.27
CA ASP A 109 -11.93 -1.56 -10.19
C ASP A 109 -12.25 -3.03 -9.91
N GLU A 110 -13.12 -3.63 -10.71
CA GLU A 110 -13.59 -5.01 -10.51
C GLU A 110 -12.48 -6.06 -10.62
N LYS A 111 -11.35 -5.72 -11.26
CA LYS A 111 -10.22 -6.64 -11.44
C LYS A 111 -9.13 -6.45 -10.40
N SER A 112 -9.16 -5.35 -9.66
CA SER A 112 -8.09 -4.98 -8.73
C SER A 112 -7.84 -6.02 -7.65
N SER A 113 -8.88 -6.52 -7.00
CA SER A 113 -8.72 -7.46 -5.89
C SER A 113 -8.04 -8.75 -6.33
N ARG A 114 -8.41 -9.28 -7.49
CA ARG A 114 -7.79 -10.51 -8.04
C ARG A 114 -6.32 -10.26 -8.40
N PHE A 115 -6.05 -9.15 -9.07
CA PHE A 115 -4.69 -8.78 -9.47
C PHE A 115 -3.78 -8.63 -8.24
N ILE A 116 -4.23 -7.86 -7.26
CA ILE A 116 -3.46 -7.61 -6.04
C ILE A 116 -3.23 -8.90 -5.26
N ASN A 117 -4.27 -9.75 -5.13
CA ASN A 117 -4.12 -11.03 -4.47
C ASN A 117 -3.05 -11.89 -5.15
N GLY A 118 -3.04 -11.94 -6.48
CA GLY A 118 -2.06 -12.71 -7.22
C GLY A 118 -0.64 -12.26 -6.99
N VAL A 119 -0.40 -10.95 -6.99
CA VAL A 119 0.94 -10.39 -6.75
C VAL A 119 1.38 -10.64 -5.32
N LEU A 120 0.51 -10.34 -4.35
CA LEU A 120 0.86 -10.46 -2.93
C LEU A 120 1.04 -11.92 -2.49
N ALA A 121 0.31 -12.86 -3.09
CA ALA A 121 0.49 -14.28 -2.78
C ALA A 121 1.92 -14.74 -3.12
N LYS A 122 2.45 -14.30 -4.25
CA LYS A 122 3.83 -14.61 -4.66
C LYS A 122 4.85 -13.95 -3.73
N ILE A 123 4.61 -12.71 -3.35
CA ILE A 123 5.48 -11.99 -2.42
C ILE A 123 5.47 -12.67 -1.04
N LYS A 124 4.30 -13.12 -0.59
CA LYS A 124 4.18 -13.85 0.67
C LYS A 124 5.07 -15.10 0.69
N GLU A 125 5.09 -15.85 -0.41
CA GLU A 125 5.97 -17.02 -0.53
C GLU A 125 7.44 -16.63 -0.40
N THR A 126 7.83 -15.52 -1.00
CA THR A 126 9.21 -15.02 -0.94
C THR A 126 9.60 -14.60 0.48
N LEU A 127 8.67 -14.00 1.22
CA LEU A 127 8.93 -13.47 2.56
C LEU A 127 8.77 -14.49 3.69
N SER A 128 8.09 -15.59 3.46
CA SER A 128 7.86 -16.62 4.49
C SER A 128 8.92 -17.70 4.54
#